data_1e3f47c87e0069ff185f041f9f53527a
#
_entry.id   1e3f47c87e0069ff185f041f9f53527a
#
_cell.length_a   1.000
_cell.length_b   1.000
_cell.length_c   1.000
_cell.angle_alpha   90.00
_cell.angle_beta   90.00
_cell.angle_gamma   90.00
#
_symmetry.space_group_name_H-M   'P 1'
#
loop_
_entity.id
_entity.type
_entity.pdbx_description
1 polymer ?
#
loop_
_entity_poly.entity_id
_entity_poly.type
_entity_poly.pdbx_seq_one_letter_code
_entity_poly.pdbx_strand_id
1 'polypeptide(L)'
;MDLNGKVAIVTGGNSGIGLAIVLELVTRGASVVIDYVAHPESELELEKKVHALGGRAIGILADVSRRDDLATLIQRAIDAFGRIDILVNNAGIETRTSILTTSEEQYDRVLNVNLKSAFFGTQLAAQQMIKQGGGGRIINITSVHEDWPMPGNTAYCLSKGGMRMLTRTAGLELAAHGILVVGIGPGAVATPINLSTMHDPLLLATLNRAIPLGRMAQPEEIAKLVAFVASGEASYMTATTVFSDGGLMHSSPGL
;
A
#
# COMPACT_ATOMS: atom_id res chain seq x y z
N MET A 1 -2.60 -7.69 18.29
CA MET A 1 -2.17 -6.64 17.33
C MET A 1 -2.32 -5.27 17.99
N ASP A 2 -1.41 -4.93 18.88
CA ASP A 2 -1.37 -3.62 19.56
C ASP A 2 -0.33 -2.75 18.87
N LEU A 3 -0.72 -1.53 18.49
CA LEU A 3 0.14 -0.53 17.85
C LEU A 3 0.22 0.77 18.68
N ASN A 4 -0.13 0.71 19.96
CA ASN A 4 -0.04 1.87 20.86
C ASN A 4 1.38 2.46 20.87
N GLY A 5 1.45 3.79 20.71
CA GLY A 5 2.71 4.52 20.64
C GLY A 5 3.50 4.36 19.34
N LYS A 6 3.00 3.61 18.36
CA LYS A 6 3.58 3.50 17.03
C LYS A 6 3.15 4.65 16.13
N VAL A 7 4.04 5.03 15.22
CA VAL A 7 3.78 6.05 14.20
C VAL A 7 3.86 5.41 12.84
N ALA A 8 2.78 5.52 12.06
CA ALA A 8 2.68 4.99 10.71
C ALA A 8 2.57 6.12 9.68
N ILE A 9 3.20 5.92 8.53
CA ILE A 9 2.96 6.72 7.32
C ILE A 9 2.23 5.83 6.32
N VAL A 10 1.13 6.32 5.75
CA VAL A 10 0.37 5.62 4.70
C VAL A 10 0.32 6.49 3.46
N THR A 11 0.99 6.07 2.38
CA THR A 11 0.92 6.80 1.12
C THR A 11 -0.39 6.52 0.38
N GLY A 12 -1.01 7.58 -0.20
CA GLY A 12 -2.34 7.48 -0.79
C GLY A 12 -3.40 7.06 0.23
N GLY A 13 -3.31 7.61 1.45
CA GLY A 13 -4.10 7.18 2.61
C GLY A 13 -5.54 7.69 2.66
N ASN A 14 -5.96 8.59 1.76
CA ASN A 14 -7.28 9.21 1.80
C ASN A 14 -8.36 8.49 0.97
N SER A 15 -8.05 7.37 0.34
CA SER A 15 -9.02 6.63 -0.48
C SER A 15 -8.76 5.12 -0.51
N GLY A 16 -9.75 4.34 -0.91
CA GLY A 16 -9.65 2.90 -1.18
C GLY A 16 -9.00 2.09 -0.05
N ILE A 17 -8.01 1.27 -0.40
CA ILE A 17 -7.27 0.44 0.55
C ILE A 17 -6.53 1.32 1.57
N GLY A 18 -5.92 2.44 1.12
CA GLY A 18 -5.18 3.35 2.00
C GLY A 18 -6.04 3.92 3.13
N LEU A 19 -7.26 4.36 2.82
CA LEU A 19 -8.23 4.85 3.81
C LEU A 19 -8.57 3.78 4.86
N ALA A 20 -8.85 2.56 4.40
CA ALA A 20 -9.15 1.46 5.32
C ALA A 20 -7.93 1.12 6.21
N ILE A 21 -6.70 1.17 5.64
CA ILE A 21 -5.47 0.98 6.40
C ILE A 21 -5.31 2.05 7.48
N VAL A 22 -5.50 3.32 7.16
CA VAL A 22 -5.43 4.42 8.14
C VAL A 22 -6.37 4.16 9.31
N LEU A 23 -7.64 3.88 9.02
CA LEU A 23 -8.64 3.62 10.07
C LEU A 23 -8.31 2.39 10.93
N GLU A 24 -7.85 1.31 10.32
CA GLU A 24 -7.47 0.08 11.05
C GLU A 24 -6.25 0.31 11.94
N LEU A 25 -5.19 0.99 11.45
CA LEU A 25 -3.99 1.29 12.24
C LEU A 25 -4.33 2.21 13.43
N VAL A 26 -5.18 3.21 13.22
CA VAL A 26 -5.68 4.09 14.28
C VAL A 26 -6.47 3.31 15.33
N THR A 27 -7.37 2.44 14.91
CA THR A 27 -8.16 1.58 15.81
C THR A 27 -7.27 0.68 16.67
N ARG A 28 -6.06 0.37 16.20
CA ARG A 28 -5.04 -0.39 16.93
C ARG A 28 -4.12 0.48 17.78
N GLY A 29 -4.33 1.80 17.83
CA GLY A 29 -3.60 2.74 18.68
C GLY A 29 -2.42 3.46 18.03
N ALA A 30 -2.19 3.29 16.72
CA ALA A 30 -1.15 4.03 16.01
C ALA A 30 -1.53 5.49 15.79
N SER A 31 -0.54 6.38 15.80
CA SER A 31 -0.64 7.72 15.21
C SER A 31 -0.31 7.63 13.71
N VAL A 32 -1.06 8.31 12.85
CA VAL A 32 -0.92 8.10 11.40
C VAL A 32 -0.66 9.41 10.66
N VAL A 33 0.31 9.40 9.76
CA VAL A 33 0.51 10.42 8.73
C VAL A 33 -0.14 9.93 7.45
N ILE A 34 -1.09 10.72 6.96
CA ILE A 34 -1.89 10.42 5.78
C ILE A 34 -1.34 11.23 4.62
N ASP A 35 -0.71 10.56 3.65
CA ASP A 35 -0.33 11.20 2.41
C ASP A 35 -1.47 11.17 1.40
N TYR A 36 -1.65 12.28 0.69
CA TYR A 36 -2.60 12.41 -0.40
C TYR A 36 -2.10 13.43 -1.45
N VAL A 37 -2.57 13.27 -2.70
CA VAL A 37 -2.26 14.18 -3.81
C VAL A 37 -3.51 14.83 -4.39
N ALA A 38 -4.68 14.29 -4.08
CA ALA A 38 -5.98 14.77 -4.56
C ALA A 38 -7.05 14.62 -3.48
N HIS A 39 -8.18 15.29 -3.67
CA HIS A 39 -9.34 15.20 -2.77
C HIS A 39 -9.05 15.62 -1.33
N PRO A 40 -8.59 16.87 -1.08
CA PRO A 40 -8.30 17.35 0.27
C PRO A 40 -9.53 17.32 1.19
N GLU A 41 -10.75 17.41 0.63
CA GLU A 41 -11.99 17.26 1.38
C GLU A 41 -12.14 15.87 2.00
N SER A 42 -11.76 14.82 1.28
CA SER A 42 -11.77 13.43 1.78
C SER A 42 -10.76 13.23 2.90
N GLU A 43 -9.63 13.92 2.83
CA GLU A 43 -8.60 13.89 3.87
C GLU A 43 -9.10 14.54 5.16
N LEU A 44 -9.71 15.74 5.09
CA LEU A 44 -10.30 16.43 6.24
C LEU A 44 -11.41 15.62 6.91
N GLU A 45 -12.24 14.93 6.13
CA GLU A 45 -13.25 14.01 6.67
C GLU A 45 -12.61 12.80 7.35
N LEU A 46 -11.50 12.29 6.81
CA LEU A 46 -10.78 11.18 7.39
C LEU A 46 -10.14 11.57 8.72
N GLU A 47 -9.51 12.75 8.82
CA GLU A 47 -9.00 13.28 10.09
C GLU A 47 -10.11 13.37 11.16
N LYS A 48 -11.29 13.89 10.79
CA LYS A 48 -12.44 13.94 11.71
C LYS A 48 -12.86 12.54 12.19
N LYS A 49 -12.88 11.54 11.30
CA LYS A 49 -13.16 10.14 11.66
C LYS A 49 -12.11 9.58 12.61
N VAL A 50 -10.84 9.86 12.35
CA VAL A 50 -9.73 9.45 13.22
C VAL A 50 -9.88 10.05 14.63
N HIS A 51 -10.18 11.36 14.72
CA HIS A 51 -10.41 12.02 16.01
C HIS A 51 -11.64 11.44 16.75
N ALA A 52 -12.71 11.11 16.03
CA ALA A 52 -13.88 10.48 16.62
C ALA A 52 -13.59 9.08 17.20
N LEU A 53 -12.57 8.39 16.68
CA LEU A 53 -12.05 7.12 17.22
C LEU A 53 -11.09 7.31 18.39
N GLY A 54 -10.82 8.56 18.81
CA GLY A 54 -9.84 8.89 19.86
C GLY A 54 -8.38 8.79 19.38
N GLY A 55 -8.15 8.66 18.08
CA GLY A 55 -6.83 8.54 17.47
C GLY A 55 -6.19 9.88 17.12
N ARG A 56 -4.97 9.81 16.57
CA ARG A 56 -4.22 10.96 16.08
C ARG A 56 -3.80 10.75 14.63
N ALA A 57 -4.12 11.71 13.77
CA ALA A 57 -3.63 11.74 12.40
C ALA A 57 -3.33 13.17 11.96
N ILE A 58 -2.46 13.29 10.97
CA ILE A 58 -2.24 14.50 10.20
C ILE A 58 -2.24 14.17 8.71
N GLY A 59 -2.90 15.00 7.91
CA GLY A 59 -2.86 14.91 6.46
C GLY A 59 -1.75 15.78 5.87
N ILE A 60 -1.09 15.27 4.84
CA ILE A 60 -0.01 15.97 4.14
C ILE A 60 -0.23 15.83 2.64
N LEU A 61 -0.37 16.98 1.97
CA LEU A 61 -0.39 17.05 0.51
C LEU A 61 1.03 16.83 -0.01
N ALA A 62 1.27 15.71 -0.69
CA ALA A 62 2.56 15.37 -1.27
C ALA A 62 2.39 14.52 -2.54
N ASP A 63 3.24 14.73 -3.54
CA ASP A 63 3.33 13.87 -4.71
C ASP A 63 4.45 12.84 -4.50
N VAL A 64 4.07 11.62 -4.17
CA VAL A 64 5.01 10.53 -3.89
C VAL A 64 5.96 10.20 -5.06
N SER A 65 5.63 10.60 -6.29
CA SER A 65 6.53 10.45 -7.44
C SER A 65 7.78 11.33 -7.34
N ARG A 66 7.74 12.34 -6.46
CA ARG A 66 8.82 13.30 -6.18
C ARG A 66 9.53 12.93 -4.88
N ARG A 67 10.83 12.66 -4.99
CA ARG A 67 11.65 12.28 -3.82
C ARG A 67 11.64 13.33 -2.71
N ASP A 68 11.61 14.61 -3.07
CA ASP A 68 11.65 15.71 -2.10
C ASP A 68 10.34 15.79 -1.29
N ASP A 69 9.20 15.49 -1.93
CA ASP A 69 7.91 15.42 -1.25
C ASP A 69 7.89 14.22 -0.27
N LEU A 70 8.46 13.08 -0.65
CA LEU A 70 8.64 11.94 0.26
C LEU A 70 9.54 12.30 1.46
N ALA A 71 10.64 13.03 1.24
CA ALA A 71 11.49 13.50 2.32
C ALA A 71 10.74 14.46 3.27
N THR A 72 9.92 15.34 2.71
CA THR A 72 9.04 16.23 3.47
C THR A 72 8.04 15.42 4.30
N LEU A 73 7.41 14.40 3.73
CA LEU A 73 6.47 13.51 4.42
C LEU A 73 7.12 12.84 5.65
N ILE A 74 8.33 12.31 5.48
CA ILE A 74 9.14 11.74 6.57
C ILE A 74 9.42 12.78 7.66
N GLN A 75 9.90 13.98 7.28
CA GLN A 75 10.21 15.03 8.24
C GLN A 75 8.98 15.48 9.02
N ARG A 76 7.84 15.65 8.35
CA ARG A 76 6.57 16.04 9.00
C ARG A 76 6.09 14.99 10.00
N ALA A 77 6.31 13.70 9.72
CA ALA A 77 6.01 12.63 10.69
C ALA A 77 6.86 12.76 11.96
N ILE A 78 8.15 13.09 11.79
CA ILE A 78 9.08 13.29 12.91
C ILE A 78 8.67 14.54 13.71
N ASP A 79 8.36 15.64 13.04
CA ASP A 79 7.97 16.90 13.69
C ASP A 79 6.69 16.73 14.53
N ALA A 80 5.71 15.96 14.01
CA ALA A 80 4.43 15.78 14.68
C ALA A 80 4.44 14.70 15.78
N PHE A 81 5.20 13.62 15.58
CA PHE A 81 5.11 12.43 16.44
C PHE A 81 6.46 11.92 16.96
N GLY A 82 7.57 12.51 16.54
CA GLY A 82 8.92 12.24 17.06
C GLY A 82 9.60 11.00 16.47
N ARG A 83 8.90 10.15 15.72
CA ARG A 83 9.41 8.88 15.20
C ARG A 83 8.63 8.36 13.99
N ILE A 84 9.14 7.28 13.39
CA ILE A 84 8.44 6.49 12.37
C ILE A 84 8.70 5.01 12.67
N ASP A 85 7.65 4.23 12.88
CA ASP A 85 7.73 2.79 13.12
C ASP A 85 7.26 1.95 11.94
N ILE A 86 6.33 2.50 11.17
CA ILE A 86 5.65 1.80 10.08
C ILE A 86 5.60 2.71 8.84
N LEU A 87 6.03 2.18 7.70
CA LEU A 87 5.76 2.78 6.40
C LEU A 87 4.87 1.83 5.59
N VAL A 88 3.75 2.33 5.07
CA VAL A 88 2.92 1.60 4.11
C VAL A 88 3.00 2.30 2.76
N ASN A 89 3.73 1.70 1.82
CA ASN A 89 3.78 2.10 0.42
C ASN A 89 2.52 1.59 -0.28
N ASN A 90 1.44 2.38 -0.21
CA ASN A 90 0.13 2.02 -0.76
C ASN A 90 -0.22 2.83 -2.02
N ALA A 91 0.28 4.05 -2.18
CA ALA A 91 0.00 4.86 -3.35
C ALA A 91 0.26 4.09 -4.66
N GLY A 92 -0.70 4.15 -5.57
CA GLY A 92 -0.57 3.44 -6.83
C GLY A 92 -1.67 3.83 -7.82
N ILE A 93 -1.32 3.77 -9.08
CA ILE A 93 -2.19 4.02 -10.23
C ILE A 93 -2.04 2.91 -11.26
N GLU A 94 -3.03 2.78 -12.12
CA GLU A 94 -2.94 1.97 -13.33
C GLU A 94 -3.27 2.80 -14.57
N THR A 95 -2.78 2.35 -15.72
CA THR A 95 -3.20 2.84 -17.03
C THR A 95 -3.60 1.64 -17.85
N ARG A 96 -4.85 1.62 -18.36
CA ARG A 96 -5.35 0.50 -19.16
C ARG A 96 -4.95 0.68 -20.62
N THR A 97 -3.68 0.45 -20.92
CA THR A 97 -3.09 0.57 -22.25
C THR A 97 -2.29 -0.67 -22.61
N SER A 98 -2.37 -1.09 -23.89
CA SER A 98 -1.62 -2.25 -24.37
C SER A 98 -0.13 -1.91 -24.54
N ILE A 99 0.70 -2.94 -24.67
CA ILE A 99 2.14 -2.75 -24.96
C ILE A 99 2.39 -1.96 -26.26
N LEU A 100 1.45 -2.02 -27.20
CA LEU A 100 1.57 -1.32 -28.48
C LEU A 100 1.16 0.16 -28.42
N THR A 101 0.38 0.56 -27.40
CA THR A 101 -0.23 1.89 -27.33
C THR A 101 0.15 2.70 -26.10
N THR A 102 0.90 2.11 -25.17
CA THR A 102 1.38 2.82 -23.96
C THR A 102 2.39 3.89 -24.39
N SER A 103 2.11 5.15 -24.06
CA SER A 103 3.07 6.24 -24.27
C SER A 103 4.16 6.24 -23.19
N GLU A 104 5.31 6.87 -23.49
CA GLU A 104 6.40 7.05 -22.52
C GLU A 104 5.91 7.77 -21.25
N GLU A 105 5.08 8.81 -21.41
CA GLU A 105 4.49 9.54 -20.29
C GLU A 105 3.62 8.64 -19.39
N GLN A 106 2.79 7.80 -19.99
CA GLN A 106 1.96 6.84 -19.23
C GLN A 106 2.81 5.81 -18.49
N TYR A 107 3.83 5.28 -19.16
CA TYR A 107 4.80 4.37 -18.57
C TYR A 107 5.51 5.02 -17.37
N ASP A 108 6.13 6.17 -17.59
CA ASP A 108 6.88 6.90 -16.56
C ASP A 108 6.00 7.26 -15.37
N ARG A 109 4.78 7.73 -15.62
CA ARG A 109 3.83 8.06 -14.56
C ARG A 109 3.54 6.86 -13.67
N VAL A 110 3.26 5.68 -14.25
CA VAL A 110 2.98 4.46 -13.47
C VAL A 110 4.21 4.03 -12.69
N LEU A 111 5.39 3.99 -13.32
CA LEU A 111 6.63 3.58 -12.66
C LEU A 111 7.04 4.56 -11.55
N ASN A 112 6.89 5.87 -11.79
CA ASN A 112 7.23 6.89 -10.80
C ASN A 112 6.30 6.85 -9.58
N VAL A 113 5.00 6.69 -9.78
CA VAL A 113 4.04 6.63 -8.67
C VAL A 113 4.11 5.30 -7.93
N ASN A 114 4.18 4.16 -8.63
CA ASN A 114 4.05 2.86 -7.98
C ASN A 114 5.38 2.32 -7.45
N LEU A 115 6.46 2.39 -8.24
CA LEU A 115 7.73 1.72 -7.92
C LEU A 115 8.79 2.67 -7.38
N LYS A 116 9.05 3.78 -8.07
CA LYS A 116 10.05 4.75 -7.64
C LYS A 116 9.70 5.34 -6.27
N SER A 117 8.42 5.65 -6.04
CA SER A 117 7.94 6.12 -4.74
C SER A 117 8.20 5.11 -3.63
N ALA A 118 7.87 3.83 -3.87
CA ALA A 118 8.10 2.76 -2.90
C ALA A 118 9.60 2.57 -2.61
N PHE A 119 10.46 2.67 -3.64
CA PHE A 119 11.91 2.59 -3.45
C PHE A 119 12.44 3.72 -2.57
N PHE A 120 12.14 4.98 -2.89
CA PHE A 120 12.64 6.11 -2.11
C PHE A 120 11.94 6.26 -0.76
N GLY A 121 10.65 5.92 -0.67
CA GLY A 121 9.93 5.83 0.60
C GLY A 121 10.59 4.81 1.54
N THR A 122 10.90 3.62 1.03
CA THR A 122 11.63 2.58 1.77
C THR A 122 13.01 3.09 2.22
N GLN A 123 13.79 3.71 1.33
CA GLN A 123 15.11 4.25 1.66
C GLN A 123 15.05 5.29 2.77
N LEU A 124 14.21 6.30 2.62
CA LEU A 124 14.10 7.41 3.58
C LEU A 124 13.58 6.95 4.93
N ALA A 125 12.54 6.10 4.95
CA ALA A 125 12.01 5.55 6.19
C ALA A 125 13.03 4.65 6.90
N ALA A 126 13.72 3.77 6.16
CA ALA A 126 14.75 2.91 6.74
C ALA A 126 15.90 3.72 7.35
N GLN A 127 16.38 4.76 6.66
CA GLN A 127 17.40 5.66 7.21
C GLN A 127 16.95 6.29 8.53
N GLN A 128 15.71 6.75 8.61
CA GLN A 128 15.15 7.31 9.85
C GLN A 128 14.96 6.23 10.92
N MET A 129 14.44 5.05 10.59
CA MET A 129 14.28 3.94 11.53
C MET A 129 15.63 3.48 12.12
N ILE A 130 16.68 3.43 11.31
CA ILE A 130 18.05 3.13 11.78
C ILE A 130 18.56 4.22 12.72
N LYS A 131 18.41 5.50 12.34
CA LYS A 131 18.85 6.65 13.14
C LYS A 131 18.19 6.70 14.52
N GLN A 132 16.89 6.40 14.60
CA GLN A 132 16.14 6.43 15.87
C GLN A 132 16.30 5.16 16.71
N GLY A 133 16.73 4.05 16.11
CA GLY A 133 16.81 2.73 16.74
C GLY A 133 15.46 2.05 16.95
N GLY A 134 15.50 0.76 17.31
CA GLY A 134 14.29 -0.02 17.63
C GLY A 134 13.64 -0.76 16.46
N GLY A 135 14.26 -0.75 15.27
CA GLY A 135 13.75 -1.43 14.10
C GLY A 135 12.54 -0.73 13.46
N GLY A 136 11.79 -1.46 12.64
CA GLY A 136 10.62 -0.91 11.95
C GLY A 136 9.88 -1.93 11.07
N ARG A 137 8.81 -1.46 10.44
CA ARG A 137 8.02 -2.23 9.48
C ARG A 137 7.83 -1.42 8.20
N ILE A 138 8.15 -2.02 7.07
CA ILE A 138 7.87 -1.46 5.75
C ILE A 138 6.96 -2.43 5.02
N ILE A 139 5.79 -1.95 4.62
CA ILE A 139 4.73 -2.77 4.00
C ILE A 139 4.47 -2.22 2.60
N ASN A 140 4.67 -3.04 1.59
CA ASN A 140 4.44 -2.68 0.20
C ASN A 140 3.11 -3.28 -0.26
N ILE A 141 2.14 -2.44 -0.62
CA ILE A 141 0.89 -2.92 -1.24
C ILE A 141 1.19 -3.22 -2.71
N THR A 142 1.46 -4.48 -2.97
CA THR A 142 1.77 -4.98 -4.31
C THR A 142 0.48 -5.33 -5.08
N SER A 143 0.36 -6.50 -5.63
CA SER A 143 -0.81 -7.04 -6.31
C SER A 143 -0.58 -8.52 -6.65
N VAL A 144 -1.62 -9.28 -6.94
CA VAL A 144 -1.48 -10.55 -7.67
C VAL A 144 -0.72 -10.37 -8.99
N HIS A 145 -0.75 -9.17 -9.56
CA HIS A 145 -0.03 -8.81 -10.80
C HIS A 145 1.47 -8.56 -10.62
N GLU A 146 2.03 -8.81 -9.44
CA GLU A 146 3.48 -8.93 -9.28
C GLU A 146 4.00 -10.25 -9.88
N ASP A 147 3.13 -11.26 -10.01
CA ASP A 147 3.40 -12.58 -10.58
C ASP A 147 2.48 -12.90 -11.77
N TRP A 148 1.26 -12.41 -11.76
CA TRP A 148 0.22 -12.78 -12.72
C TRP A 148 0.09 -11.72 -13.82
N PRO A 149 0.18 -12.08 -15.11
CA PRO A 149 0.09 -11.11 -16.19
C PRO A 149 -1.31 -10.51 -16.29
N MET A 150 -1.38 -9.23 -16.65
CA MET A 150 -2.61 -8.52 -16.95
C MET A 150 -2.50 -7.88 -18.33
N PRO A 151 -2.97 -8.54 -19.41
CA PRO A 151 -3.00 -7.94 -20.73
C PRO A 151 -3.72 -6.58 -20.72
N GLY A 152 -3.15 -5.59 -21.40
CA GLY A 152 -3.67 -4.22 -21.37
C GLY A 152 -3.24 -3.38 -20.17
N ASN A 153 -2.30 -3.86 -19.35
CA ASN A 153 -1.79 -3.10 -18.18
C ASN A 153 -0.30 -3.40 -17.89
N THR A 154 0.52 -3.45 -18.94
CA THR A 154 1.91 -3.89 -18.85
C THR A 154 2.74 -3.04 -17.89
N ALA A 155 2.63 -1.70 -17.96
CA ALA A 155 3.39 -0.81 -17.07
C ALA A 155 3.06 -1.04 -15.58
N TYR A 156 1.79 -1.30 -15.29
CA TYR A 156 1.36 -1.66 -13.93
C TYR A 156 1.99 -2.98 -13.46
N CYS A 157 1.92 -4.05 -14.27
CA CYS A 157 2.55 -5.33 -13.93
C CYS A 157 4.06 -5.19 -13.71
N LEU A 158 4.76 -4.41 -14.56
CA LEU A 158 6.18 -4.11 -14.36
C LEU A 158 6.43 -3.40 -13.04
N SER A 159 5.60 -2.41 -12.69
CA SER A 159 5.74 -1.70 -11.41
C SER A 159 5.55 -2.63 -10.21
N LYS A 160 4.55 -3.54 -10.25
CA LYS A 160 4.27 -4.46 -9.15
C LYS A 160 5.29 -5.61 -9.07
N GLY A 161 5.77 -6.12 -10.19
CA GLY A 161 6.91 -7.05 -10.24
C GLY A 161 8.20 -6.42 -9.68
N GLY A 162 8.46 -5.14 -10.00
CA GLY A 162 9.54 -4.37 -9.40
C GLY A 162 9.38 -4.21 -7.89
N MET A 163 8.18 -3.91 -7.39
CA MET A 163 7.89 -3.83 -5.95
C MET A 163 8.13 -5.17 -5.23
N ARG A 164 7.83 -6.30 -5.88
CA ARG A 164 8.16 -7.63 -5.35
C ARG A 164 9.67 -7.78 -5.14
N MET A 165 10.48 -7.44 -6.15
CA MET A 165 11.95 -7.53 -6.00
C MET A 165 12.48 -6.51 -5.00
N LEU A 166 11.94 -5.30 -4.94
CA LEU A 166 12.24 -4.33 -3.89
C LEU A 166 11.97 -4.91 -2.49
N THR A 167 10.78 -5.50 -2.29
CA THR A 167 10.39 -6.13 -1.01
C THR A 167 11.39 -7.21 -0.58
N ARG A 168 11.78 -8.08 -1.50
CA ARG A 168 12.71 -9.18 -1.22
C ARG A 168 14.11 -8.68 -0.91
N THR A 169 14.65 -7.81 -1.76
CA THR A 169 16.01 -7.30 -1.61
C THR A 169 16.15 -6.42 -0.38
N ALA A 170 15.27 -5.42 -0.22
CA ALA A 170 15.28 -4.56 0.96
C ALA A 170 15.03 -5.34 2.27
N GLY A 171 14.17 -6.38 2.23
CA GLY A 171 13.93 -7.24 3.38
C GLY A 171 15.17 -7.99 3.86
N LEU A 172 16.06 -8.39 2.95
CA LEU A 172 17.34 -9.02 3.29
C LEU A 172 18.35 -7.98 3.79
N GLU A 173 18.47 -6.84 3.09
CA GLU A 173 19.43 -5.80 3.44
C GLU A 173 19.14 -5.14 4.80
N LEU A 174 17.85 -4.95 5.14
CA LEU A 174 17.42 -4.22 6.31
C LEU A 174 17.20 -5.10 7.55
N ALA A 175 17.22 -6.43 7.40
CA ALA A 175 16.99 -7.39 8.50
C ALA A 175 17.98 -7.20 9.66
N ALA A 176 19.25 -6.95 9.37
CA ALA A 176 20.28 -6.71 10.39
C ALA A 176 20.00 -5.45 11.26
N HIS A 177 19.14 -4.54 10.78
CA HIS A 177 18.71 -3.34 11.52
C HIS A 177 17.36 -3.56 12.25
N GLY A 178 16.82 -4.78 12.24
CA GLY A 178 15.52 -5.08 12.83
C GLY A 178 14.33 -4.48 12.04
N ILE A 179 14.56 -4.08 10.79
CA ILE A 179 13.52 -3.56 9.90
C ILE A 179 13.03 -4.70 9.01
N LEU A 180 11.74 -5.01 9.10
CA LEU A 180 11.12 -6.06 8.31
C LEU A 180 10.38 -5.43 7.13
N VAL A 181 10.55 -6.02 5.93
CA VAL A 181 9.91 -5.56 4.70
C VAL A 181 9.04 -6.67 4.16
N VAL A 182 7.73 -6.42 4.07
CA VAL A 182 6.73 -7.41 3.64
C VAL A 182 5.84 -6.81 2.56
N GLY A 183 5.60 -7.58 1.52
CA GLY A 183 4.58 -7.30 0.50
C GLY A 183 3.22 -7.83 0.94
N ILE A 184 2.17 -7.09 0.63
CA ILE A 184 0.80 -7.59 0.62
C ILE A 184 0.31 -7.49 -0.81
N GLY A 185 -0.06 -8.63 -1.39
CA GLY A 185 -0.55 -8.76 -2.76
C GLY A 185 -2.06 -8.97 -2.80
N PRO A 186 -2.87 -7.89 -2.89
CA PRO A 186 -4.31 -8.04 -3.05
C PRO A 186 -4.68 -8.64 -4.42
N GLY A 187 -5.79 -9.40 -4.44
CA GLY A 187 -6.55 -9.65 -5.65
C GLY A 187 -7.45 -8.46 -6.00
N ALA A 188 -8.66 -8.76 -6.48
CA ALA A 188 -9.65 -7.72 -6.77
C ALA A 188 -10.28 -7.18 -5.47
N VAL A 189 -10.18 -5.87 -5.25
CA VAL A 189 -10.71 -5.14 -4.09
C VAL A 189 -11.72 -4.09 -4.54
N ALA A 190 -12.82 -3.92 -3.82
CA ALA A 190 -13.87 -2.95 -4.10
C ALA A 190 -13.40 -1.52 -3.78
N THR A 191 -12.71 -0.88 -4.71
CA THR A 191 -12.07 0.44 -4.55
C THR A 191 -12.32 1.32 -5.79
N PRO A 192 -12.04 2.64 -5.72
CA PRO A 192 -12.17 3.53 -6.86
C PRO A 192 -11.45 3.06 -8.13
N ILE A 193 -10.33 2.35 -8.03
CA ILE A 193 -9.58 1.82 -9.17
C ILE A 193 -10.40 0.78 -9.98
N ASN A 194 -11.35 0.12 -9.33
CA ASN A 194 -12.20 -0.92 -9.91
C ASN A 194 -13.64 -0.47 -10.21
N LEU A 195 -13.94 0.84 -10.12
CA LEU A 195 -15.29 1.37 -10.35
C LEU A 195 -15.87 0.97 -11.70
N SER A 196 -15.08 1.00 -12.77
CA SER A 196 -15.53 0.58 -14.10
C SER A 196 -16.02 -0.87 -14.14
N THR A 197 -15.32 -1.77 -13.44
CA THR A 197 -15.73 -3.17 -13.33
C THR A 197 -16.96 -3.34 -12.41
N MET A 198 -17.00 -2.59 -11.31
CA MET A 198 -18.11 -2.65 -10.34
C MET A 198 -19.43 -2.12 -10.92
N HIS A 199 -19.37 -1.15 -11.85
CA HIS A 199 -20.54 -0.58 -12.49
C HIS A 199 -21.01 -1.36 -13.74
N ASP A 200 -20.26 -2.36 -14.19
CA ASP A 200 -20.65 -3.27 -15.27
C ASP A 200 -21.04 -4.63 -14.71
N PRO A 201 -22.35 -4.98 -14.68
CA PRO A 201 -22.82 -6.25 -14.10
C PRO A 201 -22.22 -7.49 -14.75
N LEU A 202 -21.90 -7.46 -16.05
CA LEU A 202 -21.32 -8.59 -16.78
C LEU A 202 -19.85 -8.77 -16.42
N LEU A 203 -19.09 -7.67 -16.37
CA LEU A 203 -17.68 -7.70 -15.94
C LEU A 203 -17.57 -8.13 -14.48
N LEU A 204 -18.40 -7.57 -13.60
CA LEU A 204 -18.44 -7.95 -12.19
C LEU A 204 -18.78 -9.42 -11.99
N ALA A 205 -19.80 -9.94 -12.68
CA ALA A 205 -20.18 -11.35 -12.60
C ALA A 205 -19.07 -12.27 -13.13
N THR A 206 -18.36 -11.84 -14.19
CA THR A 206 -17.22 -12.57 -14.74
C THR A 206 -16.05 -12.62 -13.77
N LEU A 207 -15.71 -11.47 -13.17
CA LEU A 207 -14.66 -11.38 -12.17
C LEU A 207 -14.99 -12.23 -10.93
N ASN A 208 -16.21 -12.10 -10.40
CA ASN A 208 -16.64 -12.86 -9.22
C ASN A 208 -16.61 -14.38 -9.46
N ARG A 209 -16.89 -14.83 -10.70
CA ARG A 209 -16.77 -16.24 -11.09
C ARG A 209 -15.33 -16.74 -11.13
N ALA A 210 -14.38 -15.86 -11.48
CA ALA A 210 -12.97 -16.19 -11.52
C ALA A 210 -12.35 -16.28 -10.12
N ILE A 211 -12.96 -15.62 -9.13
CA ILE A 211 -12.49 -15.64 -7.73
C ILE A 211 -13.16 -16.82 -6.99
N PRO A 212 -12.40 -17.80 -6.46
CA PRO A 212 -12.99 -18.93 -5.73
C PRO A 212 -13.90 -18.55 -4.57
N LEU A 213 -13.63 -17.46 -3.84
CA LEU A 213 -14.54 -16.93 -2.82
C LEU A 213 -15.79 -16.23 -3.38
N GLY A 214 -15.95 -16.13 -4.71
CA GLY A 214 -17.14 -15.64 -5.38
C GLY A 214 -17.39 -14.14 -5.30
N ARG A 215 -16.45 -13.36 -4.79
CA ARG A 215 -16.59 -11.91 -4.61
C ARG A 215 -15.26 -11.17 -4.60
N MET A 216 -15.31 -9.88 -4.86
CA MET A 216 -14.21 -8.97 -4.54
C MET A 216 -14.02 -8.86 -3.02
N ALA A 217 -12.79 -8.59 -2.59
CA ALA A 217 -12.51 -8.23 -1.20
C ALA A 217 -13.01 -6.82 -0.88
N GLN A 218 -13.31 -6.56 0.39
CA GLN A 218 -13.49 -5.21 0.91
C GLN A 218 -12.14 -4.62 1.34
N PRO A 219 -11.91 -3.30 1.23
CA PRO A 219 -10.68 -2.65 1.65
C PRO A 219 -10.24 -3.00 3.08
N GLU A 220 -11.20 -3.17 3.99
CA GLU A 220 -10.99 -3.52 5.40
C GLU A 220 -10.35 -4.92 5.57
N GLU A 221 -10.58 -5.84 4.64
CA GLU A 221 -9.96 -7.17 4.68
C GLU A 221 -8.44 -7.08 4.43
N ILE A 222 -8.03 -6.18 3.53
CA ILE A 222 -6.61 -5.88 3.28
C ILE A 222 -6.01 -5.10 4.46
N ALA A 223 -6.74 -4.12 5.00
CA ALA A 223 -6.29 -3.31 6.12
C ALA A 223 -5.98 -4.15 7.38
N LYS A 224 -6.80 -5.17 7.69
CA LYS A 224 -6.57 -6.11 8.79
C LYS A 224 -5.26 -6.89 8.61
N LEU A 225 -4.94 -7.31 7.38
CA LEU A 225 -3.69 -7.99 7.08
C LEU A 225 -2.50 -7.04 7.23
N VAL A 226 -2.64 -5.77 6.79
CA VAL A 226 -1.63 -4.72 7.01
C VAL A 226 -1.37 -4.54 8.51
N ALA A 227 -2.42 -4.43 9.33
CA ALA A 227 -2.28 -4.26 10.78
C ALA A 227 -1.61 -5.48 11.45
N PHE A 228 -1.88 -6.69 10.98
CA PHE A 228 -1.17 -7.90 11.42
C PHE A 228 0.32 -7.81 11.10
N VAL A 229 0.69 -7.51 9.87
CA VAL A 229 2.09 -7.40 9.44
C VAL A 229 2.81 -6.25 10.14
N ALA A 230 2.11 -5.14 10.42
CA ALA A 230 2.64 -3.99 11.16
C ALA A 230 2.92 -4.31 12.63
N SER A 231 2.27 -5.31 13.19
CA SER A 231 2.35 -5.65 14.63
C SER A 231 3.55 -6.55 14.97
N GLY A 232 3.78 -6.74 16.27
CA GLY A 232 4.76 -7.70 16.79
C GLY A 232 4.43 -9.17 16.49
N GLU A 233 3.18 -9.48 16.13
CA GLU A 233 2.74 -10.84 15.84
C GLU A 233 3.37 -11.40 14.55
N ALA A 234 3.76 -10.51 13.59
CA ALA A 234 4.45 -10.87 12.35
C ALA A 234 5.99 -10.75 12.46
N SER A 235 6.56 -10.93 13.65
CA SER A 235 7.99 -10.66 13.94
C SER A 235 8.98 -11.54 13.19
N TYR A 236 8.54 -12.63 12.55
CA TYR A 236 9.39 -13.52 11.76
C TYR A 236 9.11 -13.47 10.25
N MET A 237 8.44 -12.39 9.79
CA MET A 237 8.09 -12.19 8.38
C MET A 237 8.90 -11.05 7.76
N THR A 238 9.76 -11.37 6.79
CA THR A 238 10.48 -10.39 5.97
C THR A 238 10.80 -10.96 4.60
N ALA A 239 11.07 -10.11 3.61
CA ALA A 239 11.46 -10.47 2.25
C ALA A 239 10.45 -11.37 1.51
N THR A 240 9.17 -11.28 1.87
CA THR A 240 8.11 -12.11 1.30
C THR A 240 6.86 -11.29 0.98
N THR A 241 6.00 -11.81 0.10
CA THR A 241 4.65 -11.28 -0.14
C THR A 241 3.59 -12.25 0.37
N VAL A 242 2.59 -11.73 1.07
CA VAL A 242 1.38 -12.46 1.46
C VAL A 242 0.26 -12.05 0.52
N PHE A 243 -0.29 -13.01 -0.22
CA PHE A 243 -1.42 -12.75 -1.10
C PHE A 243 -2.75 -12.83 -0.34
N SER A 244 -3.63 -11.87 -0.65
CA SER A 244 -5.01 -11.82 -0.14
C SER A 244 -5.94 -11.60 -1.34
N ASP A 245 -6.28 -12.68 -2.04
CA ASP A 245 -6.86 -12.64 -3.39
C ASP A 245 -8.13 -13.50 -3.56
N GLY A 246 -8.61 -14.11 -2.48
CA GLY A 246 -9.78 -15.00 -2.54
C GLY A 246 -9.53 -16.29 -3.32
N GLY A 247 -8.28 -16.64 -3.56
CA GLY A 247 -7.85 -17.80 -4.34
C GLY A 247 -7.69 -17.52 -5.84
N LEU A 248 -7.77 -16.27 -6.26
CA LEU A 248 -7.76 -15.86 -7.67
C LEU A 248 -6.55 -16.39 -8.44
N MET A 249 -5.34 -16.30 -7.89
CA MET A 249 -4.11 -16.73 -8.55
C MET A 249 -4.02 -18.25 -8.75
N HIS A 250 -4.75 -19.03 -7.98
CA HIS A 250 -4.73 -20.49 -8.01
C HIS A 250 -6.02 -21.08 -8.59
N SER A 251 -6.93 -20.22 -9.09
CA SER A 251 -8.15 -20.69 -9.74
C SER A 251 -7.81 -21.29 -11.11
N SER A 252 -8.40 -22.46 -11.39
CA SER A 252 -8.40 -23.08 -12.72
C SER A 252 -9.81 -22.98 -13.30
N PRO A 253 -10.16 -21.87 -13.98
CA PRO A 253 -11.48 -21.76 -14.57
C PRO A 253 -11.62 -22.82 -15.66
N GLY A 254 -12.46 -23.85 -15.41
CA GLY A 254 -12.82 -24.85 -16.41
C GLY A 254 -12.39 -26.29 -16.11
N LEU A 255 -11.97 -26.63 -14.88
CA LEU A 255 -11.89 -28.02 -14.41
C LEU A 255 -13.16 -28.42 -13.69
#